data_8ba866d7daea72c291b1cf47e74c5d87
#
_entry.id   8ba866d7daea72c291b1cf47e74c5d87
#
_cell.length_a   1.000
_cell.length_b   1.000
_cell.length_c   1.000
_cell.angle_alpha   90.00
_cell.angle_beta   90.00
_cell.angle_gamma   90.00
#
_symmetry.space_group_name_H-M   'P 1'
#
loop_
_entity.id
_entity.type
_entity.pdbx_description
1 polymer ?
#
loop_
_entity_poly.entity_id
_entity_poly.type
_entity_poly.pdbx_seq_one_letter_code
_entity_poly.pdbx_strand_id
1 'polypeptide(L)'
;MKQMQKGFTLIELMIVVAIIGILAAVAIPQYQDYTTRAKLSNAAKAVAGVKETMAQAYMADGTFPADNAALTAAGINVTVPKEASAVTVTGTATVGIVDVTLANLGTSVPALSHLIFTTTPAAGSTALIWVATQTGMVAGSAAVNYVTTKLSGS
;
A
#
# COMPACT_ATOMS: atom_id res chain seq x y z
N MET A 1 35.68 50.98 -19.55
CA MET A 1 36.35 49.79 -19.01
C MET A 1 35.62 48.58 -19.48
N LYS A 2 36.24 47.66 -20.24
CA LYS A 2 35.60 46.37 -20.62
C LYS A 2 35.75 45.42 -19.46
N GLN A 3 34.62 45.01 -18.84
CA GLN A 3 34.63 43.93 -17.88
C GLN A 3 34.92 42.62 -18.61
N MET A 4 35.99 41.93 -18.24
CA MET A 4 36.29 40.58 -18.72
C MET A 4 35.34 39.61 -18.06
N GLN A 5 34.45 39.01 -18.82
CA GLN A 5 33.54 37.96 -18.42
C GLN A 5 34.37 36.69 -18.13
N LYS A 6 34.43 36.25 -16.88
CA LYS A 6 35.09 35.00 -16.52
C LYS A 6 34.15 33.85 -16.96
N GLY A 7 34.59 33.05 -17.88
CA GLY A 7 33.88 31.82 -18.28
C GLY A 7 34.15 30.68 -17.33
N PHE A 8 33.17 29.77 -17.19
CA PHE A 8 33.33 28.49 -16.47
C PHE A 8 34.36 27.61 -17.16
N THR A 9 35.21 26.95 -16.39
CA THR A 9 36.10 25.92 -16.92
C THR A 9 35.36 24.62 -17.15
N LEU A 10 35.78 23.83 -18.16
CA LEU A 10 35.20 22.54 -18.47
C LEU A 10 35.33 21.57 -17.27
N ILE A 11 36.44 21.64 -16.53
CA ILE A 11 36.70 20.80 -15.37
C ILE A 11 35.77 21.13 -14.18
N GLU A 12 35.44 22.40 -13.94
CA GLU A 12 34.47 22.79 -12.90
C GLU A 12 33.10 22.22 -13.21
N LEU A 13 32.67 22.24 -14.47
CA LEU A 13 31.39 21.65 -14.87
C LEU A 13 31.42 20.11 -14.70
N MET A 14 32.51 19.46 -15.10
CA MET A 14 32.65 18.00 -14.97
C MET A 14 32.57 17.53 -13.52
N ILE A 15 33.23 18.21 -12.59
CA ILE A 15 33.19 17.88 -11.16
C ILE A 15 31.77 18.03 -10.62
N VAL A 16 31.07 19.08 -10.97
CA VAL A 16 29.70 19.33 -10.52
C VAL A 16 28.74 18.21 -10.97
N VAL A 17 28.77 17.86 -12.26
CA VAL A 17 27.89 16.77 -12.75
C VAL A 17 28.27 15.41 -12.16
N ALA A 18 29.56 15.16 -11.88
CA ALA A 18 29.98 13.93 -11.21
C ALA A 18 29.41 13.84 -9.79
N ILE A 19 29.49 14.94 -9.02
CA ILE A 19 28.94 14.98 -7.66
C ILE A 19 27.43 14.80 -7.69
N ILE A 20 26.72 15.49 -8.59
CA ILE A 20 25.26 15.35 -8.76
C ILE A 20 24.91 13.90 -9.10
N GLY A 21 25.68 13.25 -9.99
CA GLY A 21 25.47 11.85 -10.36
C GLY A 21 25.57 10.89 -9.17
N ILE A 22 26.59 11.07 -8.31
CA ILE A 22 26.75 10.26 -7.10
C ILE A 22 25.59 10.48 -6.12
N LEU A 23 25.20 11.72 -5.87
CA LEU A 23 24.09 12.05 -4.98
C LEU A 23 22.76 11.50 -5.52
N ALA A 24 22.51 11.64 -6.82
CA ALA A 24 21.30 11.14 -7.46
C ALA A 24 21.21 9.61 -7.40
N ALA A 25 22.32 8.89 -7.55
CA ALA A 25 22.36 7.43 -7.47
C ALA A 25 21.87 6.88 -6.11
N VAL A 26 22.07 7.63 -5.03
CA VAL A 26 21.60 7.26 -3.68
C VAL A 26 20.20 7.82 -3.41
N ALA A 27 19.92 9.05 -3.86
CA ALA A 27 18.67 9.74 -3.53
C ALA A 27 17.44 9.15 -4.27
N ILE A 28 17.59 8.76 -5.55
CA ILE A 28 16.48 8.28 -6.37
C ILE A 28 15.84 7.00 -5.81
N PRO A 29 16.59 5.92 -5.47
CA PRO A 29 15.99 4.71 -4.91
C PRO A 29 15.28 4.97 -3.57
N GLN A 30 15.86 5.79 -2.70
CA GLN A 30 15.23 6.13 -1.41
C GLN A 30 13.92 6.91 -1.59
N TYR A 31 13.87 7.83 -2.56
CA TYR A 31 12.66 8.57 -2.90
C TYR A 31 11.57 7.63 -3.45
N GLN A 32 11.95 6.66 -4.31
CA GLN A 32 11.02 5.65 -4.82
C GLN A 32 10.44 4.78 -3.69
N ASP A 33 11.26 4.34 -2.76
CA ASP A 33 10.81 3.58 -1.59
C ASP A 33 9.85 4.39 -0.71
N TYR A 34 10.15 5.65 -0.46
CA TYR A 34 9.29 6.54 0.31
C TYR A 34 7.92 6.73 -0.37
N THR A 35 7.91 7.01 -1.67
CA THR A 35 6.66 7.19 -2.42
C THR A 35 5.84 5.91 -2.50
N THR A 36 6.48 4.75 -2.64
CA THR A 36 5.81 3.45 -2.64
C THR A 36 5.15 3.15 -1.29
N ARG A 37 5.84 3.41 -0.17
CA ARG A 37 5.25 3.27 1.17
C ARG A 37 4.06 4.20 1.38
N ALA A 38 4.15 5.45 0.91
CA ALA A 38 3.04 6.39 0.99
C ALA A 38 1.81 5.91 0.21
N LYS A 39 2.01 5.38 -1.01
CA LYS A 39 0.94 4.79 -1.82
C LYS A 39 0.31 3.56 -1.16
N LEU A 40 1.12 2.66 -0.58
CA LEU A 40 0.61 1.51 0.18
C LEU A 40 -0.20 1.95 1.40
N SER A 41 0.26 2.96 2.13
CA SER A 41 -0.49 3.55 3.24
C SER A 41 -1.85 4.10 2.78
N ASN A 42 -1.89 4.78 1.64
CA ASN A 42 -3.14 5.29 1.08
C ASN A 42 -4.10 4.17 0.69
N ALA A 43 -3.60 3.11 0.04
CA ALA A 43 -4.39 1.93 -0.28
C ALA A 43 -4.97 1.27 0.98
N ALA A 44 -4.16 1.10 2.03
CA ALA A 44 -4.60 0.53 3.30
C ALA A 44 -5.67 1.40 4.00
N LYS A 45 -5.50 2.72 3.99
CA LYS A 45 -6.48 3.65 4.57
C LYS A 45 -7.80 3.65 3.80
N ALA A 46 -7.75 3.55 2.48
CA ALA A 46 -8.95 3.57 1.64
C ALA A 46 -9.88 2.37 1.93
N VAL A 47 -9.35 1.23 2.36
CA VAL A 47 -10.14 0.06 2.72
C VAL A 47 -10.51 -0.01 4.21
N ALA A 48 -10.14 0.99 5.01
CA ALA A 48 -10.49 1.01 6.43
C ALA A 48 -12.01 0.98 6.66
N GLY A 49 -12.77 1.73 5.86
CA GLY A 49 -14.24 1.71 5.92
C GLY A 49 -14.84 0.33 5.57
N VAL A 50 -14.25 -0.37 4.62
CA VAL A 50 -14.67 -1.75 4.26
C VAL A 50 -14.43 -2.70 5.43
N LYS A 51 -13.25 -2.63 6.06
CA LYS A 51 -12.93 -3.44 7.24
C LYS A 51 -13.90 -3.18 8.40
N GLU A 52 -14.21 -1.90 8.65
CA GLU A 52 -15.16 -1.48 9.68
C GLU A 52 -16.55 -2.06 9.43
N THR A 53 -17.03 -1.99 8.20
CA THR A 53 -18.34 -2.54 7.83
C THR A 53 -18.40 -4.06 7.96
N MET A 54 -17.33 -4.75 7.53
CA MET A 54 -17.23 -6.19 7.75
C MET A 54 -17.28 -6.55 9.23
N ALA A 55 -16.64 -5.75 10.07
CA ALA A 55 -16.68 -5.92 11.52
C ALA A 55 -18.10 -5.72 12.08
N GLN A 56 -18.82 -4.68 11.64
CA GLN A 56 -20.18 -4.40 12.04
C GLN A 56 -21.14 -5.52 11.61
N ALA A 57 -21.04 -6.00 10.37
CA ALA A 57 -21.84 -7.12 9.88
C ALA A 57 -21.60 -8.39 10.68
N TYR A 58 -20.33 -8.69 10.99
CA TYR A 58 -20.00 -9.84 11.84
C TYR A 58 -20.59 -9.72 13.25
N MET A 59 -20.58 -8.54 13.85
CA MET A 59 -21.20 -8.30 15.18
C MET A 59 -22.71 -8.43 15.15
N ALA A 60 -23.37 -8.07 14.02
CA ALA A 60 -24.81 -8.16 13.88
C ALA A 60 -25.30 -9.59 13.57
N ASP A 61 -24.66 -10.27 12.62
CA ASP A 61 -25.13 -11.50 11.99
C ASP A 61 -24.30 -12.74 12.39
N GLY A 62 -23.16 -12.55 13.08
CA GLY A 62 -22.22 -13.62 13.39
C GLY A 62 -21.46 -14.19 12.20
N THR A 63 -21.58 -13.54 11.04
CA THR A 63 -20.92 -13.94 9.78
C THR A 63 -20.40 -12.72 9.03
N PHE A 64 -19.28 -12.89 8.31
CA PHE A 64 -18.78 -11.84 7.42
C PHE A 64 -19.56 -11.84 6.10
N PRO A 65 -19.74 -10.66 5.46
CA PRO A 65 -20.28 -10.56 4.11
C PRO A 65 -19.48 -11.43 3.13
N ALA A 66 -20.17 -12.26 2.35
CA ALA A 66 -19.54 -13.26 1.50
C ALA A 66 -18.69 -12.64 0.37
N ASP A 67 -19.13 -11.50 -0.18
CA ASP A 67 -18.51 -10.82 -1.31
C ASP A 67 -18.90 -9.33 -1.36
N ASN A 68 -18.42 -8.64 -2.39
CA ASN A 68 -18.74 -7.22 -2.62
C ASN A 68 -20.25 -6.99 -2.88
N ALA A 69 -20.95 -7.98 -3.43
CA ALA A 69 -22.39 -7.86 -3.69
C ALA A 69 -23.18 -7.85 -2.39
N ALA A 70 -22.79 -8.66 -1.41
CA ALA A 70 -23.37 -8.65 -0.06
C ALA A 70 -23.17 -7.31 0.63
N LEU A 71 -21.99 -6.68 0.52
CA LEU A 71 -21.74 -5.33 1.03
C LEU A 71 -22.62 -4.29 0.34
N THR A 72 -22.76 -4.36 -0.98
CA THR A 72 -23.61 -3.43 -1.74
C THR A 72 -25.08 -3.58 -1.35
N ALA A 73 -25.56 -4.80 -1.13
CA ALA A 73 -26.91 -5.06 -0.64
C ALA A 73 -27.14 -4.46 0.76
N ALA A 74 -26.11 -4.39 1.59
CA ALA A 74 -26.12 -3.71 2.89
C ALA A 74 -25.98 -2.18 2.79
N GLY A 75 -25.99 -1.61 1.55
CA GLY A 75 -25.90 -0.17 1.30
C GLY A 75 -24.47 0.38 1.25
N ILE A 76 -23.45 -0.48 1.15
CA ILE A 76 -22.06 -0.08 1.20
C ILE A 76 -21.39 -0.32 -0.14
N ASN A 77 -20.90 0.77 -0.73
CA ASN A 77 -20.14 0.72 -1.96
C ASN A 77 -18.64 0.64 -1.67
N VAL A 78 -18.01 -0.43 -2.15
CA VAL A 78 -16.56 -0.60 -2.09
C VAL A 78 -15.92 0.33 -3.13
N THR A 79 -15.26 1.37 -2.65
CA THR A 79 -14.53 2.31 -3.53
C THR A 79 -13.12 1.78 -3.78
N VAL A 80 -12.76 1.64 -5.05
CA VAL A 80 -11.40 1.25 -5.45
C VAL A 80 -10.51 2.50 -5.41
N PRO A 81 -9.46 2.54 -4.58
CA PRO A 81 -8.53 3.67 -4.55
C PRO A 81 -7.67 3.71 -5.83
N LYS A 82 -7.12 4.87 -6.15
CA LYS A 82 -6.27 5.05 -7.36
C LYS A 82 -5.00 4.21 -7.35
N GLU A 83 -4.56 3.77 -6.17
CA GLU A 83 -3.41 2.89 -5.96
C GLU A 83 -3.73 1.41 -6.21
N ALA A 84 -5.00 1.07 -6.42
CA ALA A 84 -5.46 -0.29 -6.66
C ALA A 84 -6.20 -0.39 -8.00
N SER A 85 -6.22 -1.59 -8.55
CA SER A 85 -7.03 -1.95 -9.72
C SER A 85 -8.35 -2.62 -9.31
N ALA A 86 -8.38 -3.27 -8.15
CA ALA A 86 -9.59 -3.89 -7.60
C ALA A 86 -9.51 -3.97 -6.06
N VAL A 87 -10.68 -4.03 -5.43
CA VAL A 87 -10.85 -4.39 -4.03
C VAL A 87 -11.90 -5.48 -3.97
N THR A 88 -11.56 -6.64 -3.45
CA THR A 88 -12.46 -7.78 -3.29
C THR A 88 -12.60 -8.14 -1.83
N VAL A 89 -13.82 -8.46 -1.45
CA VAL A 89 -14.16 -8.95 -0.11
C VAL A 89 -14.55 -10.41 -0.21
N THR A 90 -14.08 -11.20 0.73
CA THR A 90 -14.50 -12.59 0.90
C THR A 90 -14.75 -12.84 2.38
N GLY A 91 -15.91 -13.36 2.70
CA GLY A 91 -16.29 -13.63 4.08
C GLY A 91 -16.90 -15.01 4.26
N THR A 92 -16.68 -15.57 5.44
CA THR A 92 -17.30 -16.79 5.94
C THR A 92 -17.78 -16.57 7.39
N ALA A 93 -18.32 -17.60 8.04
CA ALA A 93 -18.65 -17.51 9.45
C ALA A 93 -17.44 -17.31 10.39
N THR A 94 -16.22 -17.57 9.93
CA THR A 94 -15.02 -17.58 10.78
C THR A 94 -13.88 -16.72 10.27
N VAL A 95 -13.91 -16.26 9.01
CA VAL A 95 -12.82 -15.51 8.40
C VAL A 95 -13.38 -14.37 7.57
N GLY A 96 -12.84 -13.17 7.76
CA GLY A 96 -13.07 -12.03 6.89
C GLY A 96 -11.79 -11.66 6.15
N ILE A 97 -11.86 -11.45 4.84
CA ILE A 97 -10.74 -11.10 3.98
C ILE A 97 -11.10 -9.86 3.16
N VAL A 98 -10.21 -8.88 3.14
CA VAL A 98 -10.23 -7.75 2.21
C VAL A 98 -8.95 -7.81 1.38
N ASP A 99 -9.07 -8.13 0.12
CA ASP A 99 -7.97 -8.21 -0.83
C ASP A 99 -7.95 -6.98 -1.74
N VAL A 100 -6.85 -6.26 -1.71
CA VAL A 100 -6.58 -5.09 -2.54
C VAL A 100 -5.58 -5.48 -3.62
N THR A 101 -6.05 -5.64 -4.84
CA THR A 101 -5.19 -5.82 -6.00
C THR A 101 -4.59 -4.48 -6.38
N LEU A 102 -3.28 -4.33 -6.22
CA LEU A 102 -2.58 -3.07 -6.41
C LEU A 102 -2.34 -2.76 -7.89
N ALA A 103 -2.41 -1.50 -8.24
CA ALA A 103 -1.87 -1.00 -9.50
C ALA A 103 -0.33 -1.06 -9.46
N ASN A 104 0.33 -0.73 -10.58
CA ASN A 104 1.79 -0.61 -10.59
C ASN A 104 2.22 0.60 -9.75
N LEU A 105 2.80 0.35 -8.58
CA LEU A 105 3.27 1.40 -7.68
C LEU A 105 4.79 1.64 -7.77
N GLY A 106 5.48 0.87 -8.63
CA GLY A 106 6.92 0.95 -8.84
C GLY A 106 7.57 -0.43 -8.89
N THR A 107 8.89 -0.48 -8.98
CA THR A 107 9.66 -1.73 -9.13
C THR A 107 9.47 -2.71 -7.97
N SER A 108 9.27 -2.20 -6.75
CA SER A 108 9.03 -3.02 -5.54
C SER A 108 7.61 -3.59 -5.45
N VAL A 109 6.64 -2.98 -6.14
CA VAL A 109 5.22 -3.37 -6.14
C VAL A 109 4.73 -3.33 -7.59
N PRO A 110 4.99 -4.39 -8.36
CA PRO A 110 4.48 -4.52 -9.72
C PRO A 110 2.93 -4.57 -9.74
N ALA A 111 2.35 -4.37 -10.91
CA ALA A 111 0.92 -4.55 -11.10
C ALA A 111 0.48 -5.97 -10.70
N LEU A 112 -0.76 -6.09 -10.22
CA LEU A 112 -1.34 -7.34 -9.73
C LEU A 112 -0.66 -7.90 -8.46
N SER A 113 0.12 -7.08 -7.75
CA SER A 113 0.48 -7.38 -6.36
C SER A 113 -0.73 -7.21 -5.45
N HIS A 114 -0.85 -8.04 -4.42
CA HIS A 114 -1.97 -8.01 -3.49
C HIS A 114 -1.55 -7.53 -2.12
N LEU A 115 -2.39 -6.70 -1.53
CA LEU A 115 -2.34 -6.35 -0.11
C LEU A 115 -3.61 -6.93 0.53
N ILE A 116 -3.42 -7.96 1.37
CA ILE A 116 -4.51 -8.79 1.89
C ILE A 116 -4.64 -8.52 3.39
N PHE A 117 -5.82 -8.13 3.82
CA PHE A 117 -6.17 -8.00 5.22
C PHE A 117 -7.08 -9.17 5.61
N THR A 118 -6.63 -9.96 6.58
CA THR A 118 -7.37 -11.12 7.08
C THR A 118 -7.70 -10.93 8.55
N THR A 119 -8.92 -11.23 8.95
CA THR A 119 -9.32 -11.31 10.34
C THR A 119 -9.94 -12.66 10.64
N THR A 120 -9.58 -13.21 11.79
CA THR A 120 -10.16 -14.46 12.29
C THR A 120 -10.56 -14.18 13.74
N PRO A 121 -11.87 -14.01 14.02
CA PRO A 121 -12.35 -13.76 15.37
C PRO A 121 -11.98 -14.93 16.29
N ALA A 122 -11.45 -14.62 17.47
CA ALA A 122 -11.29 -15.63 18.50
C ALA A 122 -12.68 -15.99 19.09
N ALA A 123 -12.88 -17.24 19.43
CA ALA A 123 -14.13 -17.70 20.02
C ALA A 123 -14.50 -16.89 21.30
N GLY A 124 -15.67 -16.26 21.28
CA GLY A 124 -16.14 -15.41 22.36
C GLY A 124 -15.55 -14.00 22.42
N SER A 125 -14.76 -13.60 21.45
CA SER A 125 -14.20 -12.24 21.34
C SER A 125 -15.00 -11.38 20.35
N THR A 126 -15.31 -10.17 20.74
CA THR A 126 -15.86 -9.13 19.85
C THR A 126 -14.76 -8.27 19.20
N ALA A 127 -13.51 -8.44 19.62
CA ALA A 127 -12.38 -7.71 19.04
C ALA A 127 -11.91 -8.41 17.78
N LEU A 128 -11.92 -7.69 16.66
CA LEU A 128 -11.40 -8.14 15.38
C LEU A 128 -10.02 -7.53 15.15
N ILE A 129 -9.01 -8.39 15.06
CA ILE A 129 -7.64 -7.98 14.73
C ILE A 129 -7.41 -8.29 13.26
N TRP A 130 -7.03 -7.28 12.50
CA TRP A 130 -6.71 -7.41 11.09
C TRP A 130 -5.20 -7.62 10.90
N VAL A 131 -4.86 -8.71 10.25
CA VAL A 131 -3.46 -9.02 9.88
C VAL A 131 -3.27 -8.70 8.42
N ALA A 132 -2.31 -7.83 8.11
CA ALA A 132 -1.94 -7.51 6.74
C ALA A 132 -0.87 -8.49 6.24
N THR A 133 -1.13 -9.08 5.09
CA THR A 133 -0.18 -9.90 4.33
C THR A 133 -0.06 -9.37 2.90
N GLN A 134 0.92 -9.86 2.15
CA GLN A 134 1.12 -9.43 0.77
C GLN A 134 1.51 -10.60 -0.13
N THR A 135 1.17 -10.50 -1.41
CA THR A 135 1.68 -11.41 -2.45
C THR A 135 2.05 -10.62 -3.70
N GLY A 136 3.00 -11.13 -4.49
CA GLY A 136 3.43 -10.49 -5.74
C GLY A 136 4.39 -9.31 -5.58
N MET A 137 4.67 -8.83 -4.37
CA MET A 137 5.68 -7.79 -4.12
C MET A 137 7.10 -8.38 -4.14
N VAL A 138 8.09 -7.55 -4.47
CA VAL A 138 9.50 -7.99 -4.50
C VAL A 138 9.98 -8.30 -3.08
N ALA A 139 10.42 -9.54 -2.87
CA ALA A 139 10.89 -10.02 -1.57
C ALA A 139 12.06 -9.16 -1.04
N GLY A 140 12.05 -8.89 0.28
CA GLY A 140 13.07 -8.05 0.93
C GLY A 140 12.99 -6.56 0.61
N SER A 141 12.03 -6.13 -0.20
CA SER A 141 11.84 -4.72 -0.52
C SER A 141 11.32 -3.91 0.68
N ALA A 142 11.51 -2.59 0.60
CA ALA A 142 10.96 -1.65 1.57
C ALA A 142 9.42 -1.72 1.64
N ALA A 143 8.75 -2.11 0.55
CA ALA A 143 7.30 -2.32 0.48
C ALA A 143 6.87 -3.51 1.34
N VAL A 144 7.52 -4.67 1.19
CA VAL A 144 7.24 -5.87 2.00
C VAL A 144 7.47 -5.59 3.48
N ASN A 145 8.62 -4.99 3.83
CA ASN A 145 8.93 -4.63 5.22
C ASN A 145 7.88 -3.68 5.80
N TYR A 146 7.36 -2.74 5.01
CA TYR A 146 6.31 -1.83 5.45
C TYR A 146 5.00 -2.57 5.77
N VAL A 147 4.56 -3.48 4.90
CA VAL A 147 3.34 -4.28 5.13
C VAL A 147 3.48 -5.12 6.40
N THR A 148 4.57 -5.86 6.54
CA THR A 148 4.77 -6.78 7.66
C THR A 148 4.98 -6.09 9.00
N THR A 149 5.59 -4.89 9.03
CA THR A 149 5.95 -4.21 10.28
C THR A 149 4.97 -3.12 10.70
N LYS A 150 4.27 -2.49 9.76
CA LYS A 150 3.44 -1.31 10.03
C LYS A 150 1.94 -1.54 9.79
N LEU A 151 1.57 -2.43 8.88
CA LEU A 151 0.17 -2.71 8.57
C LEU A 151 -0.35 -3.98 9.24
N SER A 152 0.52 -4.90 9.62
CA SER A 152 0.16 -6.11 10.36
C SER A 152 -0.09 -5.76 11.82
N GLY A 153 -1.36 -5.85 12.28
CA GLY A 153 -1.77 -5.52 13.65
C GLY A 153 -2.44 -4.16 13.83
N SER A 154 -2.91 -3.55 12.75
CA SER A 154 -3.73 -2.32 12.75
C SER A 154 -5.23 -2.61 12.60
#